data_0c95ba4fe5f412ce2fc214e7022f8c8d
#
_entry.id   0c95ba4fe5f412ce2fc214e7022f8c8d
#
_cell.length_a   1.000
_cell.length_b   1.000
_cell.length_c   1.000
_cell.angle_alpha   90.00
_cell.angle_beta   90.00
_cell.angle_gamma   90.00
#
_symmetry.space_group_name_H-M   'P 1'
#
loop_
_entity.id
_entity.type
_entity.pdbx_description
1 polymer ?
#
loop_
_entity_poly.entity_id
_entity_poly.type
_entity_poly.pdbx_seq_one_letter_code
_entity_poly.pdbx_strand_id
1 'polypeptide(L)' 'MRVIFIDGYNVINSWPDLKVQKDYSFDGARQSLIDSLHNYSVYEGCKIIIVFDAHKVN' A
#
# COMPACT_ATOMS: atom_id res chain seq x y z
N MET A 1 -17.03 1.96 12.74
CA MET A 1 -15.64 1.76 12.31
C MET A 1 -15.43 2.36 10.94
N ARG A 2 -14.36 3.10 10.79
CA ARG A 2 -14.03 3.74 9.51
C ARG A 2 -13.33 2.74 8.59
N VAL A 3 -13.71 2.73 7.33
CA VAL A 3 -13.08 1.88 6.31
C VAL A 3 -12.42 2.78 5.28
N ILE A 4 -11.14 2.51 4.99
CA ILE A 4 -10.35 3.30 4.07
C ILE A 4 -9.89 2.39 2.92
N PHE A 5 -10.12 2.81 1.69
CA PHE A 5 -9.64 2.09 0.50
C PHE A 5 -8.38 2.78 -0.02
N ILE A 6 -7.35 1.99 -0.27
CA ILE A 6 -6.06 2.48 -0.71
C ILE A 6 -5.71 1.85 -2.06
N ASP A 7 -5.31 2.69 -3.02
CA ASP A 7 -4.77 2.21 -4.29
C ASP A 7 -3.29 1.89 -4.07
N GLY A 8 -2.98 0.61 -3.94
CA GLY A 8 -1.64 0.16 -3.58
C GLY A 8 -0.58 0.53 -4.62
N TYR A 9 -0.90 0.40 -5.90
CA TYR A 9 0.07 0.77 -6.94
C TYR A 9 0.41 2.26 -6.89
N ASN A 10 -0.61 3.08 -6.69
CA ASN A 10 -0.41 4.52 -6.64
C ASN A 10 0.48 4.91 -5.46
N VAL A 11 0.24 4.31 -4.30
CA VAL A 11 1.03 4.60 -3.11
C VAL A 11 2.48 4.14 -3.30
N ILE A 12 2.70 2.94 -3.84
CA ILE A 12 4.05 2.43 -4.06
C ILE A 12 4.81 3.34 -5.03
N ASN A 13 4.13 3.86 -6.04
CA ASN A 13 4.77 4.74 -7.01
C ASN A 13 4.97 6.17 -6.49
N SER A 14 4.27 6.56 -5.43
CA SER A 14 4.33 7.92 -4.89
C SER A 14 5.24 8.06 -3.67
N TRP A 15 5.38 7.01 -2.86
CA TRP A 15 6.22 7.06 -1.66
C TRP A 15 7.67 6.76 -2.05
N PRO A 16 8.60 7.68 -1.77
CA PRO A 16 9.99 7.51 -2.21
C PRO A 16 10.63 6.19 -1.79
N ASP A 17 10.44 5.78 -0.53
CA ASP A 17 11.04 4.55 -0.03
C ASP A 17 10.49 3.32 -0.74
N LEU A 18 9.19 3.29 -0.98
CA LEU A 18 8.55 2.17 -1.67
C LEU A 18 8.88 2.18 -3.15
N LYS A 19 8.98 3.38 -3.73
CA LYS A 19 9.33 3.50 -5.14
C LYS A 19 10.73 2.96 -5.41
N VAL A 20 11.66 3.23 -4.51
CA VAL A 20 13.02 2.68 -4.62
C VAL A 20 12.98 1.17 -4.39
N GLN A 21 12.26 0.71 -3.38
CA GLN A 21 12.22 -0.70 -3.04
C GLN A 21 11.63 -1.55 -4.16
N LYS A 22 10.65 -1.03 -4.90
CA LYS A 22 10.03 -1.81 -5.98
C LYS A 22 11.01 -2.12 -7.11
N ASP A 23 12.07 -1.32 -7.26
CA ASP A 23 13.09 -1.57 -8.27
C ASP A 23 13.91 -2.82 -7.95
N TYR A 24 13.96 -3.21 -6.69
CA TYR A 24 14.61 -4.44 -6.26
C TYR A 24 13.62 -5.59 -6.19
N SER A 25 12.44 -5.34 -5.66
CA SER A 25 11.41 -6.35 -5.49
C SER A 25 10.05 -5.67 -5.32
N PHE A 26 9.17 -5.85 -6.29
CA PHE A 26 7.82 -5.33 -6.16
C PHE A 26 7.08 -5.99 -4.99
N ASP A 27 7.27 -7.31 -4.81
CA ASP A 27 6.65 -8.01 -3.69
C ASP A 27 7.14 -7.47 -2.35
N GLY A 28 8.42 -7.10 -2.26
CA GLY A 28 8.96 -6.47 -1.07
C GLY A 28 8.31 -5.13 -0.78
N ALA A 29 8.15 -4.30 -1.80
CA ALA A 29 7.49 -3.00 -1.65
C ALA A 29 6.04 -3.18 -1.23
N ARG A 30 5.34 -4.12 -1.84
CA ARG A 30 3.95 -4.40 -1.50
C ARG A 30 3.83 -4.85 -0.04
N GLN A 31 4.71 -5.74 0.40
CA GLN A 31 4.67 -6.22 1.78
C GLN A 31 4.98 -5.11 2.77
N SER A 32 5.93 -4.25 2.46
CA SER A 32 6.26 -3.09 3.29
C SER A 32 5.07 -2.15 3.44
N LEU A 33 4.35 -1.93 2.34
CA LEU A 33 3.14 -1.11 2.37
C LEU A 33 2.07 -1.74 3.25
N ILE A 34 1.84 -3.04 3.08
CA ILE A 34 0.85 -3.77 3.86
C ILE A 34 1.17 -3.67 5.35
N ASP A 35 2.44 -3.90 5.71
CA ASP A 35 2.85 -3.86 7.11
C ASP A 35 2.65 -2.46 7.71
N SER A 36 3.03 -1.42 6.97
CA SER A 36 2.89 -0.05 7.44
C SER A 36 1.43 0.33 7.65
N LEU A 37 0.57 -0.04 6.71
CA LEU A 37 -0.85 0.29 6.81
C LEU A 37 -1.56 -0.58 7.85
N HIS A 38 -1.09 -1.81 8.06
CA HIS A 38 -1.63 -2.64 9.13
C HIS A 38 -1.38 -1.98 10.49
N ASN A 39 -0.15 -1.53 10.73
CA ASN A 39 0.18 -0.86 11.97
C ASN A 39 -0.66 0.41 12.16
N TYR A 40 -0.84 1.17 11.10
CA TYR A 40 -1.66 2.37 11.15
C TYR A 40 -3.12 2.02 11.48
N SER A 41 -3.65 0.98 10.86
CA SER A 41 -5.04 0.58 11.07
C SER A 41 -5.29 0.16 12.53
N VAL A 42 -4.33 -0.56 13.12
CA VAL A 42 -4.42 -0.96 14.51
C VAL A 42 -4.37 0.26 15.43
N TYR A 43 -3.45 1.17 15.15
CA TYR A 43 -3.28 2.36 15.97
C TYR A 43 -4.51 3.26 15.92
N GLU A 44 -5.06 3.47 14.73
CA GLU A 44 -6.19 4.38 14.52
C GLU A 44 -7.55 3.71 14.75
N GLY A 45 -7.59 2.39 14.89
CA GLY A 45 -8.85 1.68 15.06
C GLY A 45 -9.72 1.72 13.80
N CYS A 46 -9.11 1.69 12.62
CA CYS A 46 -9.84 1.68 11.36
C CYS A 46 -9.50 0.43 10.56
N LYS A 47 -10.32 0.17 9.53
CA LYS A 47 -10.07 -0.94 8.60
C LYS A 47 -9.51 -0.36 7.32
N ILE A 48 -8.42 -0.94 6.82
CA ILE A 48 -7.81 -0.52 5.56
C ILE A 48 -7.90 -1.66 4.58
N ILE A 49 -8.39 -1.36 3.38
CA ILE A 49 -8.46 -2.29 2.27
C ILE A 49 -7.54 -1.77 1.19
N ILE A 50 -6.50 -2.55 0.87
CA ILE A 50 -5.53 -2.17 -0.15
C ILE A 50 -5.87 -2.93 -1.42
N VAL A 51 -6.06 -2.20 -2.50
CA VAL A 51 -6.41 -2.79 -3.80
C VAL A 51 -5.22 -2.68 -4.73
N PHE A 52 -4.83 -3.79 -5.30
CA PHE A 52 -3.78 -3.82 -6.33
C PHE A 52 -4.46 -4.23 -7.64
N ASP A 53 -4.98 -3.24 -8.34
CA ASP A 53 -5.76 -3.47 -9.55
C ASP A 53 -4.99 -3.02 -10.78
N ALA A 54 -4.45 -3.98 -11.52
CA ALA A 54 -3.67 -3.72 -12.72
C ALA A 54 -4.52 -3.21 -13.88
N HIS A 55 -5.82 -3.38 -13.83
CA HIS A 55 -6.69 -2.92 -14.92
C HIS A 55 -6.81 -1.40 -14.99
N LYS A 56 -6.39 -0.72 -13.95
CA LYS A 56 -6.41 0.74 -13.94
C LYS A 56 -5.31 1.33 -14.79
N VAL A 57 -4.39 0.50 -15.22
CA VAL A 57 -3.25 0.94 -16.01
C VAL A 57 -3.62 0.89 -17.48
N ASN A 58 -3.96 2.01 -18.01
CA ASN A 58 -4.26 2.14 -19.44
C ASN A 58 -3.61 3.36 -20.00
#